data_fdd07995c324ed5bc8e7542f74c6d543
#
_entry.id   fdd07995c324ed5bc8e7542f74c6d543
#
_cell.length_a   1.000
_cell.length_b   1.000
_cell.length_c   1.000
_cell.angle_alpha   90.00
_cell.angle_beta   90.00
_cell.angle_gamma   90.00
#
_symmetry.space_group_name_H-M   'P 1'
#
loop_
_entity.id
_entity.type
_entity.pdbx_description
1 polymer ?
#
loop_
_entity_poly.entity_id
_entity_poly.type
_entity_poly.pdbx_seq_one_letter_code
_entity_poly.pdbx_strand_id
1 'polypeptide(L)'
;MASGAEPVIMDRRVLFATLILFAGGATGVGVATFAFVGLDDPTPDATVVWESAPADGDDGSGATVATVDGDALVVQATLEDGERAVRAVEPGGGVAWTASVAGDPANDGESAAESEPIDVSGLAAGSLAGDPVVALTTEPGFLVVLDARDGSERFAVELDGSGGIAPAIGDPAGHGESVVVAVTGEGSLLAVDANGEERFAATVDGTVDRRPLIVDADPDPDGREGAVAGGIAVTTSGTGPGTVSLFDVDGETRWSTTPSVTATSWTAASTRRGPVLVFGGTNGNVETLEAADGTLRYEVGLQDLPIEVGETDAGRVHVGGVGDVWSVDLLDGEVVWKQQYGGETRVNAPGVADVTGDGTPNTVAVNRAGDVLAMNRNGDAAVRGSVPNAVVYAGPLFADVTGDGIDEILVIDEDGVVRAIDA
;
A
#
# COMPACT_ATOMS: atom_id res chain seq x y z
N MET A 1 40.53 56.27 -13.17
CA MET A 1 40.38 54.84 -12.93
C MET A 1 39.48 54.70 -11.72
N ALA A 2 38.18 54.47 -11.95
CA ALA A 2 37.19 54.29 -10.90
C ALA A 2 36.91 52.78 -10.80
N SER A 3 37.28 52.20 -9.65
CA SER A 3 36.98 50.81 -9.33
C SER A 3 35.49 50.69 -8.96
N GLY A 4 34.72 50.04 -9.81
CA GLY A 4 33.35 49.69 -9.54
C GLY A 4 33.31 48.51 -8.58
N ALA A 5 32.75 48.72 -7.39
CA ALA A 5 32.36 47.66 -6.47
C ALA A 5 31.01 47.09 -6.95
N GLU A 6 30.98 45.80 -7.28
CA GLU A 6 29.72 45.07 -7.52
C GLU A 6 28.94 45.02 -6.22
N PRO A 7 27.58 45.19 -6.26
CA PRO A 7 26.75 45.01 -5.10
C PRO A 7 26.70 43.51 -4.76
N VAL A 8 27.17 43.13 -3.59
CA VAL A 8 26.92 41.80 -3.02
C VAL A 8 25.42 41.70 -2.76
N ILE A 9 24.75 40.90 -3.58
CA ILE A 9 23.33 40.51 -3.36
C ILE A 9 23.32 39.58 -2.16
N MET A 10 23.08 40.15 -1.00
CA MET A 10 22.91 39.37 0.22
C MET A 10 21.59 38.61 0.14
N ASP A 11 21.63 37.28 0.22
CA ASP A 11 20.44 36.43 0.21
C ASP A 11 19.49 36.89 1.33
N ARG A 12 18.21 37.06 1.01
CA ARG A 12 17.16 37.48 1.95
C ARG A 12 17.10 36.61 3.21
N ARG A 13 17.51 35.35 3.13
CA ARG A 13 17.56 34.39 4.23
C ARG A 13 18.67 34.75 5.24
N VAL A 14 19.84 35.16 4.75
CA VAL A 14 20.95 35.64 5.61
C VAL A 14 20.58 36.94 6.30
N LEU A 15 19.82 37.82 5.64
CA LEU A 15 19.33 39.07 6.24
C LEU A 15 18.34 38.82 7.37
N PHE A 16 17.49 37.80 7.24
CA PHE A 16 16.50 37.44 8.27
C PHE A 16 17.17 36.85 9.52
N ALA A 17 18.17 35.95 9.34
CA ALA A 17 18.93 35.38 10.43
C ALA A 17 19.74 36.45 11.18
N THR A 18 20.32 37.41 10.47
CA THR A 18 21.09 38.54 11.06
C THR A 18 20.16 39.50 11.83
N LEU A 19 18.94 39.71 11.36
CA LEU A 19 17.98 40.58 12.05
C LEU A 19 17.45 39.95 13.36
N ILE A 20 17.27 38.62 13.40
CA ILE A 20 16.83 37.88 14.60
C ILE A 20 17.95 37.91 15.66
N LEU A 21 19.23 37.77 15.25
CA LEU A 21 20.38 37.88 16.15
C LEU A 21 20.50 39.25 16.79
N PHE A 22 20.21 40.32 16.06
CA PHE A 22 20.23 41.71 16.61
C PHE A 22 19.06 42.00 17.55
N ALA A 23 17.88 41.43 17.29
CA ALA A 23 16.71 41.55 18.17
C ALA A 23 16.89 40.75 19.47
N GLY A 24 17.55 39.59 19.43
CA GLY A 24 17.84 38.75 20.59
C GLY A 24 18.87 39.33 21.55
N GLY A 25 19.77 40.20 21.09
CA GLY A 25 20.77 40.86 21.91
C GLY A 25 20.20 41.95 22.84
N ALA A 26 18.98 42.45 22.58
CA ALA A 26 18.36 43.53 23.36
C ALA A 26 17.41 43.05 24.47
N THR A 27 16.98 41.79 24.48
CA THR A 27 15.97 41.24 25.42
C THR A 27 16.41 39.98 26.12
N GLY A 28 17.62 39.88 26.51
CA GLY A 28 18.26 38.78 27.25
C GLY A 28 17.39 37.61 27.70
N VAL A 29 17.80 36.39 27.33
CA VAL A 29 17.33 35.07 27.76
C VAL A 29 16.09 34.55 27.02
N GLY A 30 16.32 33.59 26.16
CA GLY A 30 15.25 32.70 25.65
C GLY A 30 15.18 32.53 24.13
N VAL A 31 15.88 33.37 23.35
CA VAL A 31 15.79 33.30 21.87
C VAL A 31 16.92 32.47 21.24
N ALA A 32 17.93 32.13 22.00
CA ALA A 32 19.10 31.36 21.49
C ALA A 32 18.70 29.89 21.10
N THR A 33 17.60 29.40 21.60
CA THR A 33 17.12 28.03 21.32
C THR A 33 16.37 27.90 19.99
N PHE A 34 15.81 29.00 19.50
CA PHE A 34 15.04 28.99 18.24
C PHE A 34 15.86 29.34 16.98
N ALA A 35 17.07 29.85 17.14
CA ALA A 35 17.89 30.27 16.01
C ALA A 35 18.70 29.12 15.36
N PHE A 36 18.66 27.93 15.95
CA PHE A 36 19.34 26.73 15.41
C PHE A 36 18.42 25.70 14.81
N VAL A 37 17.14 25.94 14.77
CA VAL A 37 16.16 25.07 14.08
C VAL A 37 15.94 25.61 12.68
N GLY A 38 16.91 25.38 11.77
CA GLY A 38 16.71 25.84 10.40
C GLY A 38 17.99 26.04 9.58
N LEU A 39 19.05 25.32 9.90
CA LEU A 39 20.05 24.96 8.92
C LEU A 39 19.81 23.48 8.62
N ASP A 40 18.64 23.20 8.02
CA ASP A 40 18.41 21.92 7.40
C ASP A 40 19.51 21.76 6.35
N ASP A 41 20.29 20.69 6.44
CA ASP A 41 21.00 20.18 5.29
C ASP A 41 19.95 20.08 4.16
N PRO A 42 20.24 20.52 2.94
CA PRO A 42 19.28 20.44 1.86
C PRO A 42 18.83 18.99 1.76
N THR A 43 17.55 18.76 2.05
CA THR A 43 16.91 17.45 1.85
C THR A 43 17.13 17.10 0.38
N PRO A 44 17.66 15.92 0.06
CA PRO A 44 17.80 15.49 -1.33
C PRO A 44 16.48 15.59 -2.07
N ASP A 45 16.55 15.99 -3.33
CA ASP A 45 15.38 16.04 -4.21
C ASP A 45 15.24 14.69 -4.92
N ALA A 46 14.09 14.05 -4.78
CA ALA A 46 13.74 12.86 -5.54
C ALA A 46 13.57 13.17 -7.03
N THR A 47 14.03 12.28 -7.89
CA THR A 47 14.00 12.47 -9.34
C THR A 47 13.36 11.27 -10.04
N VAL A 48 12.53 11.53 -11.07
CA VAL A 48 12.01 10.46 -11.94
C VAL A 48 13.15 9.92 -12.79
N VAL A 49 13.46 8.63 -12.64
CA VAL A 49 14.56 7.96 -13.36
C VAL A 49 14.11 7.26 -14.63
N TRP A 50 12.85 6.77 -14.65
CA TRP A 50 12.22 6.29 -15.88
C TRP A 50 10.69 6.33 -15.78
N GLU A 51 10.04 6.25 -16.95
CA GLU A 51 8.59 6.18 -17.11
C GLU A 51 8.23 5.07 -18.10
N SER A 52 7.14 4.33 -17.83
CA SER A 52 6.60 3.37 -18.79
C SER A 52 5.83 4.08 -19.92
N ALA A 53 5.49 3.34 -20.97
CA ALA A 53 4.46 3.80 -21.90
C ALA A 53 3.11 3.92 -21.17
N PRO A 54 2.23 4.86 -21.56
CA PRO A 54 0.87 4.91 -21.04
C PRO A 54 0.15 3.57 -21.23
N ALA A 55 -0.74 3.25 -20.31
CA ALA A 55 -1.71 2.19 -20.52
C ALA A 55 -2.92 2.78 -21.26
N ASP A 56 -3.48 2.03 -22.21
CA ASP A 56 -4.72 2.45 -22.88
C ASP A 56 -5.89 2.21 -21.91
N GLY A 57 -6.31 3.24 -21.17
CA GLY A 57 -7.52 3.18 -20.35
C GLY A 57 -7.49 4.03 -19.09
N ASP A 58 -8.66 4.61 -18.79
CA ASP A 58 -8.88 5.59 -17.72
C ASP A 58 -8.78 5.07 -16.26
N ASP A 59 -8.56 3.78 -16.05
CA ASP A 59 -8.65 3.17 -14.72
C ASP A 59 -7.35 2.45 -14.37
N GLY A 60 -6.30 3.19 -14.00
CA GLY A 60 -5.10 2.65 -13.35
C GLY A 60 -5.36 2.06 -11.96
N SER A 61 -6.46 1.33 -11.81
CA SER A 61 -7.07 0.97 -10.53
C SER A 61 -6.41 -0.20 -9.81
N GLY A 62 -5.45 -0.89 -10.41
CA GLY A 62 -4.77 -1.99 -9.73
C GLY A 62 -3.34 -2.15 -10.19
N ALA A 63 -2.42 -2.07 -9.25
CA ALA A 63 -1.03 -2.42 -9.51
C ALA A 63 -0.39 -3.09 -8.31
N THR A 64 0.60 -3.90 -8.60
CA THR A 64 1.40 -4.61 -7.59
C THR A 64 2.82 -4.80 -8.12
N VAL A 65 3.74 -5.19 -7.26
CA VAL A 65 5.09 -5.58 -7.65
C VAL A 65 5.26 -7.07 -7.46
N ALA A 66 5.66 -7.77 -8.50
CA ALA A 66 6.04 -9.17 -8.46
C ALA A 66 7.56 -9.31 -8.52
N THR A 67 8.13 -10.19 -7.72
CA THR A 67 9.56 -10.51 -7.80
C THR A 67 9.76 -11.80 -8.58
N VAL A 68 10.49 -11.72 -9.68
CA VAL A 68 10.79 -12.84 -10.57
C VAL A 68 12.30 -13.01 -10.70
N ASP A 69 12.84 -14.14 -10.22
CA ASP A 69 14.28 -14.47 -10.27
C ASP A 69 15.20 -13.40 -9.61
N GLY A 70 14.65 -12.57 -8.73
CA GLY A 70 15.33 -11.47 -8.05
C GLY A 70 15.10 -10.11 -8.68
N ASP A 71 14.50 -10.04 -9.88
CA ASP A 71 14.12 -8.80 -10.53
C ASP A 71 12.67 -8.42 -10.21
N ALA A 72 12.39 -7.14 -10.09
CA ALA A 72 11.05 -6.64 -9.84
C ALA A 72 10.29 -6.38 -11.14
N LEU A 73 9.06 -6.83 -11.22
CA LEU A 73 8.12 -6.48 -12.28
C LEU A 73 6.97 -5.66 -11.70
N VAL A 74 6.69 -4.51 -12.28
CA VAL A 74 5.48 -3.75 -11.95
C VAL A 74 4.32 -4.30 -12.78
N VAL A 75 3.35 -4.88 -12.11
CA VAL A 75 2.19 -5.51 -12.76
C VAL A 75 0.98 -4.62 -12.56
N GLN A 76 0.31 -4.27 -13.63
CA GLN A 76 -0.84 -3.37 -13.61
C GLN A 76 -1.99 -3.91 -14.48
N ALA A 77 -3.22 -3.60 -14.06
CA ALA A 77 -4.40 -3.76 -14.89
C ALA A 77 -4.41 -2.66 -15.96
N THR A 78 -4.77 -3.00 -17.18
CA THR A 78 -4.77 -2.08 -18.33
C THR A 78 -5.87 -2.44 -19.32
N LEU A 79 -6.10 -1.55 -20.28
CA LEU A 79 -6.83 -1.89 -21.50
C LEU A 79 -5.79 -2.03 -22.63
N GLU A 80 -5.92 -3.06 -23.46
CA GLU A 80 -5.15 -3.23 -24.67
C GLU A 80 -6.11 -3.47 -25.82
N ASP A 81 -6.07 -2.60 -26.84
CA ASP A 81 -7.02 -2.58 -27.96
C ASP A 81 -8.51 -2.52 -27.52
N GLY A 82 -8.78 -1.97 -26.34
CA GLY A 82 -10.12 -1.88 -25.73
C GLY A 82 -10.55 -3.15 -24.98
N GLU A 83 -9.67 -4.14 -24.84
CA GLU A 83 -9.87 -5.33 -24.04
C GLU A 83 -9.10 -5.23 -22.71
N ARG A 84 -9.66 -5.75 -21.63
CA ARG A 84 -9.00 -5.80 -20.33
C ARG A 84 -7.81 -6.76 -20.36
N ALA A 85 -6.69 -6.30 -19.86
CA ALA A 85 -5.45 -7.04 -19.83
C ALA A 85 -4.68 -6.77 -18.53
N VAL A 86 -3.74 -7.66 -18.22
CA VAL A 86 -2.71 -7.47 -17.20
C VAL A 86 -1.39 -7.29 -17.93
N ARG A 87 -0.68 -6.22 -17.62
CA ARG A 87 0.62 -5.89 -18.20
C ARG A 87 1.70 -5.90 -17.13
N ALA A 88 2.83 -6.56 -17.39
CA ALA A 88 4.02 -6.46 -16.57
C ALA A 88 5.05 -5.54 -17.24
N VAL A 89 5.59 -4.62 -16.46
CA VAL A 89 6.62 -3.67 -16.86
C VAL A 89 7.91 -4.05 -16.15
N GLU A 90 8.98 -4.28 -16.92
CA GLU A 90 10.31 -4.56 -16.40
C GLU A 90 11.06 -3.29 -16.01
N PRO A 91 12.13 -3.39 -15.20
CA PRO A 91 13.03 -2.28 -14.93
C PRO A 91 13.47 -1.57 -16.20
N GLY A 92 13.38 -0.22 -16.22
CA GLY A 92 13.64 0.56 -17.42
C GLY A 92 12.42 0.85 -18.31
N GLY A 93 11.22 0.41 -17.88
CA GLY A 93 9.94 0.78 -18.50
C GLY A 93 9.53 -0.05 -19.71
N GLY A 94 10.27 -1.10 -20.05
CA GLY A 94 9.90 -2.07 -21.08
C GLY A 94 8.72 -2.94 -20.67
N VAL A 95 7.87 -3.37 -21.60
CA VAL A 95 6.83 -4.36 -21.34
C VAL A 95 7.44 -5.76 -21.41
N ALA A 96 7.43 -6.47 -20.28
CA ALA A 96 7.87 -7.86 -20.19
C ALA A 96 6.87 -8.81 -20.88
N TRP A 97 5.59 -8.64 -20.53
CA TRP A 97 4.50 -9.40 -21.10
C TRP A 97 3.16 -8.65 -20.93
N THR A 98 2.19 -9.05 -21.72
CA THR A 98 0.78 -8.66 -21.57
C THR A 98 -0.07 -9.92 -21.67
N ALA A 99 -1.01 -10.09 -20.77
CA ALA A 99 -1.95 -11.20 -20.74
C ALA A 99 -3.38 -10.65 -20.85
N SER A 100 -4.12 -11.08 -21.86
CA SER A 100 -5.56 -10.83 -21.92
C SER A 100 -6.28 -11.66 -20.87
N VAL A 101 -7.15 -11.03 -20.09
CA VAL A 101 -7.94 -11.73 -19.09
C VAL A 101 -9.29 -12.11 -19.70
N ALA A 102 -9.42 -13.37 -20.10
CA ALA A 102 -10.68 -13.88 -20.64
C ALA A 102 -11.74 -14.02 -19.54
N GLY A 103 -12.97 -13.62 -19.85
CA GLY A 103 -14.05 -13.58 -18.86
C GLY A 103 -14.70 -14.92 -18.54
N ASP A 104 -14.55 -15.93 -19.39
CA ASP A 104 -15.19 -17.25 -19.18
C ASP A 104 -14.42 -18.31 -19.98
N PRO A 105 -13.63 -19.17 -19.30
CA PRO A 105 -12.96 -20.28 -19.99
C PRO A 105 -13.91 -21.31 -20.62
N ALA A 106 -15.21 -21.28 -20.26
CA ALA A 106 -16.22 -22.16 -20.84
C ALA A 106 -16.81 -21.62 -22.15
N ASN A 107 -16.50 -20.40 -22.53
CA ASN A 107 -17.13 -19.71 -23.66
C ASN A 107 -16.21 -19.52 -24.89
N ASP A 108 -15.26 -20.43 -25.10
CA ASP A 108 -14.30 -20.44 -26.22
C ASP A 108 -14.93 -20.42 -27.65
N GLY A 109 -16.22 -20.23 -27.76
CA GLY A 109 -16.94 -20.36 -29.03
C GLY A 109 -17.86 -19.22 -29.45
N GLU A 110 -18.10 -18.21 -28.65
CA GLU A 110 -18.93 -17.05 -29.06
C GLU A 110 -18.06 -15.78 -29.21
N SER A 111 -18.27 -15.17 -30.35
CA SER A 111 -17.60 -13.98 -30.86
C SER A 111 -17.27 -12.95 -29.77
N ALA A 112 -16.03 -12.62 -29.61
CA ALA A 112 -15.47 -11.55 -28.76
C ALA A 112 -16.05 -10.13 -29.01
N ALA A 113 -17.10 -10.01 -29.80
CA ALA A 113 -17.68 -8.75 -30.24
C ALA A 113 -18.84 -8.21 -29.36
N GLU A 114 -19.28 -8.93 -28.35
CA GLU A 114 -20.41 -8.52 -27.48
C GLU A 114 -20.21 -8.78 -25.98
N SER A 115 -19.05 -9.25 -25.53
CA SER A 115 -18.76 -9.32 -24.09
C SER A 115 -18.45 -7.92 -23.56
N GLU A 116 -19.20 -7.48 -22.55
CA GLU A 116 -18.87 -6.25 -21.83
C GLU A 116 -17.45 -6.33 -21.27
N PRO A 117 -16.67 -5.23 -21.27
CA PRO A 117 -15.30 -5.25 -20.78
C PRO A 117 -15.28 -5.72 -19.31
N ILE A 118 -14.47 -6.74 -19.04
CA ILE A 118 -14.29 -7.29 -17.70
C ILE A 118 -13.56 -6.24 -16.86
N ASP A 119 -14.14 -5.87 -15.73
CA ASP A 119 -13.46 -4.98 -14.79
C ASP A 119 -12.42 -5.75 -13.97
N VAL A 120 -11.14 -5.47 -14.21
CA VAL A 120 -10.02 -6.05 -13.46
C VAL A 120 -9.66 -5.08 -12.35
N SER A 121 -10.36 -5.16 -11.23
CA SER A 121 -10.12 -4.28 -10.11
C SER A 121 -9.30 -4.99 -9.03
N GLY A 122 -8.03 -4.70 -9.01
CA GLY A 122 -7.13 -5.12 -7.94
C GLY A 122 -6.34 -6.39 -8.24
N LEU A 123 -5.04 -6.24 -8.11
CA LEU A 123 -4.05 -7.29 -8.32
C LEU A 123 -3.39 -7.64 -6.98
N ALA A 124 -2.98 -8.88 -6.83
CA ALA A 124 -2.07 -9.31 -5.78
C ALA A 124 -0.91 -10.09 -6.40
N ALA A 125 0.31 -9.79 -5.98
CA ALA A 125 1.49 -10.60 -6.31
C ALA A 125 1.95 -11.37 -5.08
N GLY A 126 2.55 -12.53 -5.33
CA GLY A 126 3.05 -13.38 -4.25
C GLY A 126 3.72 -14.63 -4.78
N SER A 127 3.87 -15.61 -3.91
CA SER A 127 4.46 -16.90 -4.26
C SER A 127 3.52 -18.04 -3.89
N LEU A 128 3.29 -18.96 -4.83
CA LEU A 128 2.57 -20.20 -4.62
C LEU A 128 3.49 -21.38 -4.87
N ALA A 129 3.70 -22.21 -3.86
CA ALA A 129 4.64 -23.33 -3.89
C ALA A 129 6.07 -22.94 -4.34
N GLY A 130 6.48 -21.70 -4.07
CA GLY A 130 7.79 -21.17 -4.44
C GLY A 130 7.85 -20.52 -5.83
N ASP A 131 6.78 -20.55 -6.60
CA ASP A 131 6.69 -19.87 -7.90
C ASP A 131 6.07 -18.48 -7.76
N PRO A 132 6.62 -17.45 -8.41
CA PRO A 132 6.03 -16.11 -8.41
C PRO A 132 4.76 -16.10 -9.25
N VAL A 133 3.70 -15.52 -8.69
CA VAL A 133 2.38 -15.44 -9.32
C VAL A 133 1.76 -14.06 -9.15
N VAL A 134 0.84 -13.76 -10.07
CA VAL A 134 -0.10 -12.63 -9.97
C VAL A 134 -1.51 -13.21 -9.95
N ALA A 135 -2.30 -12.77 -8.98
CA ALA A 135 -3.70 -13.16 -8.85
C ALA A 135 -4.61 -11.95 -9.00
N LEU A 136 -5.77 -12.14 -9.60
CA LEU A 136 -6.81 -11.14 -9.76
C LEU A 136 -8.20 -11.78 -9.73
N THR A 137 -9.22 -10.98 -9.46
CA THR A 137 -10.61 -11.39 -9.61
C THR A 137 -11.27 -10.59 -10.73
N THR A 138 -12.22 -11.19 -11.42
CA THR A 138 -12.94 -10.56 -12.54
C THR A 138 -14.42 -10.37 -12.21
N GLU A 139 -15.07 -9.35 -12.76
CA GLU A 139 -16.51 -9.11 -12.53
C GLU A 139 -17.42 -10.28 -12.89
N PRO A 140 -17.15 -11.06 -13.96
CA PRO A 140 -17.92 -12.28 -14.20
C PRO A 140 -17.83 -13.33 -13.10
N GLY A 141 -16.92 -13.14 -12.11
CA GLY A 141 -16.79 -14.03 -10.98
C GLY A 141 -15.76 -15.14 -11.17
N PHE A 142 -14.57 -14.79 -11.63
CA PHE A 142 -13.43 -15.72 -11.68
C PHE A 142 -12.27 -15.19 -10.84
N LEU A 143 -11.61 -16.09 -10.13
CA LEU A 143 -10.25 -15.93 -9.63
C LEU A 143 -9.29 -16.45 -10.70
N VAL A 144 -8.46 -15.59 -11.25
CA VAL A 144 -7.44 -15.93 -12.25
C VAL A 144 -6.06 -15.81 -11.62
N VAL A 145 -5.22 -16.82 -11.81
CA VAL A 145 -3.82 -16.80 -11.35
C VAL A 145 -2.90 -16.99 -12.54
N LEU A 146 -1.99 -16.03 -12.72
CA LEU A 146 -0.99 -15.98 -13.79
C LEU A 146 0.40 -16.31 -13.24
N ASP A 147 1.26 -16.93 -14.05
CA ASP A 147 2.68 -16.98 -13.77
C ASP A 147 3.28 -15.57 -13.96
N ALA A 148 3.97 -15.05 -12.95
CA ALA A 148 4.51 -13.71 -13.02
C ALA A 148 5.67 -13.56 -14.02
N ARG A 149 6.27 -14.67 -14.48
CA ARG A 149 7.41 -14.64 -15.41
C ARG A 149 6.99 -14.30 -16.84
N ASP A 150 5.82 -14.79 -17.27
CA ASP A 150 5.41 -14.71 -18.68
C ASP A 150 3.94 -14.38 -18.90
N GLY A 151 3.18 -14.18 -17.81
CA GLY A 151 1.76 -13.86 -17.87
C GLY A 151 0.87 -15.04 -18.27
N SER A 152 1.41 -16.27 -18.40
CA SER A 152 0.59 -17.43 -18.72
C SER A 152 -0.37 -17.77 -17.58
N GLU A 153 -1.63 -18.10 -17.92
CA GLU A 153 -2.61 -18.55 -16.96
C GLU A 153 -2.20 -19.89 -16.34
N ARG A 154 -2.10 -19.96 -15.03
CA ARG A 154 -1.86 -21.20 -14.29
C ARG A 154 -3.16 -21.94 -14.02
N PHE A 155 -4.17 -21.21 -13.59
CA PHE A 155 -5.52 -21.69 -13.40
C PHE A 155 -6.52 -20.54 -13.30
N ALA A 156 -7.78 -20.83 -13.56
CA ALA A 156 -8.93 -19.99 -13.27
C ALA A 156 -9.98 -20.79 -12.49
N VAL A 157 -10.59 -20.17 -11.48
CA VAL A 157 -11.59 -20.81 -10.62
C VAL A 157 -12.83 -19.90 -10.56
N GLU A 158 -14.01 -20.47 -10.79
CA GLU A 158 -15.29 -19.76 -10.67
C GLU A 158 -15.57 -19.40 -9.21
N LEU A 159 -16.00 -18.16 -8.98
CA LEU A 159 -16.41 -17.64 -7.68
C LEU A 159 -17.96 -17.68 -7.59
N ASP A 160 -18.48 -17.84 -6.38
CA ASP A 160 -19.94 -17.71 -6.15
C ASP A 160 -20.29 -16.22 -5.94
N GLY A 161 -20.41 -15.48 -7.05
CA GLY A 161 -20.68 -14.06 -7.06
C GLY A 161 -19.70 -13.26 -7.92
N SER A 162 -19.92 -11.95 -8.03
CA SER A 162 -19.08 -11.08 -8.83
C SER A 162 -17.73 -10.79 -8.13
N GLY A 163 -16.66 -10.82 -8.92
CA GLY A 163 -15.32 -10.45 -8.46
C GLY A 163 -15.17 -8.93 -8.34
N GLY A 164 -13.96 -8.45 -8.60
CA GLY A 164 -13.70 -7.01 -8.56
C GLY A 164 -13.01 -6.54 -7.29
N ILE A 165 -12.68 -7.45 -6.37
CA ILE A 165 -11.94 -7.19 -5.15
C ILE A 165 -10.58 -7.88 -5.24
N ALA A 166 -9.48 -7.14 -4.99
CA ALA A 166 -8.15 -7.73 -4.99
C ALA A 166 -8.08 -8.97 -4.09
N PRO A 167 -7.56 -10.10 -4.57
CA PRO A 167 -7.33 -11.26 -3.72
C PRO A 167 -6.17 -11.03 -2.75
N ALA A 168 -5.95 -11.97 -1.85
CA ALA A 168 -4.76 -12.03 -1.01
C ALA A 168 -3.98 -13.32 -1.27
N ILE A 169 -2.65 -13.26 -1.19
CA ILE A 169 -1.77 -14.43 -1.31
C ILE A 169 -0.93 -14.50 -0.04
N GLY A 170 -0.87 -15.65 0.60
CA GLY A 170 -0.04 -15.84 1.79
C GLY A 170 -0.21 -17.20 2.43
N ASP A 171 0.50 -17.41 3.52
CA ASP A 171 0.46 -18.64 4.32
C ASP A 171 -0.17 -18.38 5.70
N PRO A 172 -1.51 -18.46 5.80
CA PRO A 172 -2.19 -18.21 7.07
C PRO A 172 -1.86 -19.24 8.15
N ALA A 173 -1.34 -20.41 7.78
CA ALA A 173 -0.95 -21.46 8.71
C ALA A 173 0.48 -21.31 9.24
N GLY A 174 1.34 -20.56 8.54
CA GLY A 174 2.75 -20.42 8.87
C GLY A 174 3.58 -21.69 8.62
N HIS A 175 3.10 -22.59 7.75
CA HIS A 175 3.73 -23.90 7.48
C HIS A 175 4.42 -23.97 6.10
N GLY A 176 4.46 -22.86 5.35
CA GLY A 176 5.05 -22.79 4.01
C GLY A 176 4.07 -23.19 2.89
N GLU A 177 2.78 -23.35 3.20
CA GLU A 177 1.72 -23.63 2.24
C GLU A 177 0.90 -22.37 1.95
N SER A 178 1.33 -21.59 0.96
CA SER A 178 0.60 -20.39 0.54
C SER A 178 -0.70 -20.75 -0.17
N VAL A 179 -1.72 -19.95 0.06
CA VAL A 179 -3.03 -20.00 -0.60
C VAL A 179 -3.33 -18.67 -1.28
N VAL A 180 -4.22 -18.70 -2.28
CA VAL A 180 -4.90 -17.50 -2.79
C VAL A 180 -6.28 -17.43 -2.18
N VAL A 181 -6.60 -16.27 -1.62
CA VAL A 181 -7.90 -16.02 -1.01
C VAL A 181 -8.61 -14.94 -1.81
N ALA A 182 -9.77 -15.28 -2.36
CA ALA A 182 -10.65 -14.35 -3.06
C ALA A 182 -11.94 -14.14 -2.26
N VAL A 183 -12.51 -12.95 -2.37
CA VAL A 183 -13.82 -12.63 -1.80
C VAL A 183 -14.65 -11.90 -2.83
N THR A 184 -15.96 -12.19 -2.88
CA THR A 184 -16.91 -11.49 -3.76
C THR A 184 -17.60 -10.35 -3.01
N GLY A 185 -18.15 -9.40 -3.77
CA GLY A 185 -18.94 -8.30 -3.20
C GLY A 185 -20.16 -8.77 -2.39
N GLU A 186 -20.69 -9.94 -2.69
CA GLU A 186 -21.81 -10.59 -1.99
C GLU A 186 -21.38 -11.32 -0.72
N GLY A 187 -20.07 -11.43 -0.47
CA GLY A 187 -19.51 -12.02 0.76
C GLY A 187 -19.15 -13.51 0.65
N SER A 188 -19.10 -14.09 -0.56
CA SER A 188 -18.54 -15.43 -0.74
C SER A 188 -17.02 -15.36 -0.64
N LEU A 189 -16.43 -16.23 0.17
CA LEU A 189 -14.99 -16.36 0.41
C LEU A 189 -14.52 -17.72 -0.11
N LEU A 190 -13.47 -17.72 -0.92
CA LEU A 190 -12.83 -18.92 -1.46
C LEU A 190 -11.33 -18.88 -1.20
N ALA A 191 -10.78 -19.93 -0.64
CA ALA A 191 -9.34 -20.16 -0.56
C ALA A 191 -8.93 -21.35 -1.43
N VAL A 192 -7.94 -21.16 -2.29
CA VAL A 192 -7.41 -22.20 -3.17
C VAL A 192 -5.92 -22.40 -2.97
N ASP A 193 -5.46 -23.60 -3.25
CA ASP A 193 -4.03 -23.94 -3.22
C ASP A 193 -3.28 -23.56 -4.52
N ALA A 194 -2.02 -23.96 -4.62
CA ALA A 194 -1.17 -23.67 -5.78
C ALA A 194 -1.62 -24.37 -7.08
N ASN A 195 -2.55 -25.31 -7.02
CA ASN A 195 -3.11 -26.01 -8.18
C ASN A 195 -4.50 -25.48 -8.54
N GLY A 196 -5.04 -24.50 -7.79
CA GLY A 196 -6.42 -24.04 -7.93
C GLY A 196 -7.45 -24.98 -7.27
N GLU A 197 -7.01 -25.96 -6.46
CA GLU A 197 -7.92 -26.80 -5.70
C GLU A 197 -8.46 -26.04 -4.48
N GLU A 198 -9.77 -26.13 -4.26
CA GLU A 198 -10.42 -25.52 -3.11
C GLU A 198 -9.88 -26.11 -1.80
N ARG A 199 -9.42 -25.23 -0.93
CA ARG A 199 -9.04 -25.57 0.44
C ARG A 199 -10.24 -25.44 1.36
N PHE A 200 -10.95 -24.33 1.22
CA PHE A 200 -12.25 -24.11 1.86
C PHE A 200 -13.06 -23.02 1.14
N ALA A 201 -14.34 -23.03 1.36
CA ALA A 201 -15.26 -21.93 1.04
C ALA A 201 -16.05 -21.52 2.28
N ALA A 202 -16.29 -20.22 2.43
CA ALA A 202 -17.06 -19.65 3.54
C ALA A 202 -17.91 -18.46 3.06
N THR A 203 -18.75 -17.92 3.92
CA THR A 203 -19.55 -16.73 3.62
C THR A 203 -19.54 -15.75 4.77
N VAL A 204 -19.59 -14.46 4.46
CA VAL A 204 -19.83 -13.37 5.40
C VAL A 204 -21.16 -12.69 5.07
N ASP A 205 -21.90 -12.31 6.10
CA ASP A 205 -23.15 -11.57 5.92
C ASP A 205 -22.84 -10.08 5.68
N GLY A 206 -23.17 -9.58 4.50
CA GLY A 206 -23.01 -8.17 4.13
C GLY A 206 -22.22 -7.98 2.84
N THR A 207 -22.09 -6.73 2.41
CA THR A 207 -21.31 -6.37 1.22
C THR A 207 -19.83 -6.26 1.59
N VAL A 208 -18.97 -6.88 0.81
CA VAL A 208 -17.51 -6.75 0.91
C VAL A 208 -17.03 -5.80 -0.19
N ASP A 209 -16.19 -4.85 0.17
CA ASP A 209 -15.59 -3.87 -0.76
C ASP A 209 -14.08 -3.72 -0.56
N ARG A 210 -13.48 -4.60 0.25
CA ARG A 210 -12.04 -4.59 0.55
C ARG A 210 -11.44 -5.97 0.45
N ARG A 211 -10.19 -5.99 -0.02
CA ARG A 211 -9.41 -7.23 -0.10
C ARG A 211 -9.38 -7.92 1.26
N PRO A 212 -9.40 -9.26 1.29
CA PRO A 212 -9.16 -10.01 2.51
C PRO A 212 -7.71 -9.80 2.98
N LEU A 213 -7.46 -9.98 4.27
CA LEU A 213 -6.09 -9.94 4.81
C LEU A 213 -5.68 -11.32 5.29
N ILE A 214 -4.46 -11.70 4.97
CA ILE A 214 -3.81 -12.84 5.62
C ILE A 214 -3.25 -12.33 6.95
N VAL A 215 -3.64 -12.98 8.02
CA VAL A 215 -3.10 -12.76 9.35
C VAL A 215 -2.10 -13.87 9.62
N ASP A 216 -0.83 -13.53 9.70
CA ASP A 216 0.22 -14.50 9.93
C ASP A 216 0.05 -15.19 11.29
N ALA A 217 0.30 -16.50 11.32
CA ALA A 217 0.46 -17.20 12.56
C ALA A 217 1.66 -16.60 13.32
N ASP A 218 1.47 -16.23 14.59
CA ASP A 218 2.61 -15.88 15.43
C ASP A 218 3.20 -17.19 15.98
N PRO A 219 4.32 -17.68 15.44
CA PRO A 219 5.04 -18.78 16.04
C PRO A 219 5.63 -18.22 17.34
N ASP A 220 4.95 -18.45 18.48
CA ASP A 220 5.39 -17.99 19.79
C ASP A 220 6.93 -18.07 19.94
N PRO A 221 7.68 -16.96 19.74
CA PRO A 221 9.13 -16.97 19.81
C PRO A 221 9.63 -17.21 21.25
N ASP A 222 8.76 -17.06 22.25
CA ASP A 222 9.09 -17.15 23.66
C ASP A 222 8.50 -18.39 24.37
N GLY A 223 7.77 -19.28 23.65
CA GLY A 223 7.18 -20.51 24.21
C GLY A 223 6.09 -20.23 25.25
N ARG A 224 5.41 -19.08 25.16
CA ARG A 224 4.25 -18.76 25.99
C ARG A 224 3.04 -19.51 25.45
N GLU A 225 2.25 -20.10 26.32
CA GLU A 225 0.95 -20.67 25.98
C GLU A 225 0.05 -19.57 25.41
N GLY A 226 -0.07 -19.48 24.06
CA GLY A 226 -0.85 -18.44 23.41
C GLY A 226 -0.42 -18.13 21.97
N ALA A 227 0.24 -19.08 21.27
CA ALA A 227 0.45 -18.96 19.83
C ALA A 227 -0.88 -18.61 19.16
N VAL A 228 -0.95 -17.42 18.57
CA VAL A 228 -2.13 -17.02 17.80
C VAL A 228 -2.00 -17.72 16.45
N ALA A 229 -2.87 -18.68 16.21
CA ALA A 229 -2.93 -19.29 14.90
C ALA A 229 -3.34 -18.21 13.88
N GLY A 230 -2.64 -18.14 12.79
CA GLY A 230 -2.98 -17.25 11.68
C GLY A 230 -4.36 -17.52 11.10
N GLY A 231 -4.81 -16.70 10.19
CA GLY A 231 -6.15 -16.82 9.61
C GLY A 231 -6.38 -15.84 8.48
N ILE A 232 -7.62 -15.72 8.10
CA ILE A 232 -8.06 -14.84 7.03
C ILE A 232 -9.09 -13.87 7.60
N ALA A 233 -8.78 -12.58 7.54
CA ALA A 233 -9.70 -11.54 7.98
C ALA A 233 -10.48 -10.97 6.78
N VAL A 234 -11.78 -10.78 6.97
CA VAL A 234 -12.68 -10.15 6.00
C VAL A 234 -13.50 -9.08 6.71
N THR A 235 -13.66 -7.93 6.06
CA THR A 235 -14.53 -6.85 6.58
C THR A 235 -15.66 -6.58 5.60
N THR A 236 -16.85 -6.37 6.14
CA THR A 236 -18.00 -5.94 5.35
C THR A 236 -18.20 -4.44 5.46
N SER A 237 -18.87 -3.86 4.48
CA SER A 237 -19.28 -2.46 4.46
C SER A 237 -20.80 -2.32 4.58
N GLY A 238 -21.26 -1.09 4.85
CA GLY A 238 -22.68 -0.80 4.97
C GLY A 238 -22.93 0.67 5.31
N THR A 239 -24.13 0.99 5.79
CA THR A 239 -24.51 2.35 6.21
C THR A 239 -23.86 2.79 7.53
N GLY A 240 -23.02 1.95 8.13
CA GLY A 240 -22.28 2.19 9.37
C GLY A 240 -21.02 1.32 9.40
N PRO A 241 -20.40 1.19 10.59
CA PRO A 241 -19.30 0.25 10.75
C PRO A 241 -19.75 -1.14 10.31
N GLY A 242 -18.99 -1.77 9.43
CA GLY A 242 -19.25 -3.12 8.98
C GLY A 242 -18.94 -4.14 10.06
N THR A 243 -18.94 -5.41 9.68
CA THR A 243 -18.52 -6.52 10.54
C THR A 243 -17.14 -6.97 10.09
N VAL A 244 -16.24 -7.23 11.03
CA VAL A 244 -14.96 -7.89 10.81
C VAL A 244 -15.08 -9.33 11.30
N SER A 245 -14.71 -10.27 10.44
CA SER A 245 -14.68 -11.70 10.76
C SER A 245 -13.30 -12.25 10.53
N LEU A 246 -12.80 -13.07 11.45
CA LEU A 246 -11.58 -13.86 11.28
C LEU A 246 -11.96 -15.33 11.10
N PHE A 247 -11.50 -15.90 10.00
CA PHE A 247 -11.62 -17.32 9.68
C PHE A 247 -10.30 -18.03 9.98
N ASP A 248 -10.37 -19.27 10.39
CA ASP A 248 -9.19 -20.12 10.46
C ASP A 248 -8.81 -20.71 9.08
N VAL A 249 -7.77 -21.52 9.07
CA VAL A 249 -7.25 -22.15 7.83
C VAL A 249 -8.18 -23.20 7.19
N ASP A 250 -9.21 -23.61 7.94
CA ASP A 250 -10.24 -24.56 7.49
C ASP A 250 -11.54 -23.83 7.09
N GLY A 251 -11.57 -22.48 7.18
CA GLY A 251 -12.72 -21.64 6.85
C GLY A 251 -13.77 -21.55 7.96
N GLU A 252 -13.47 -22.03 9.17
CA GLU A 252 -14.38 -21.84 10.31
C GLU A 252 -14.21 -20.43 10.90
N THR A 253 -15.33 -19.74 11.16
CA THR A 253 -15.30 -18.42 11.81
C THR A 253 -14.83 -18.56 13.25
N ARG A 254 -13.67 -17.99 13.58
CA ARG A 254 -13.16 -17.93 14.95
C ARG A 254 -13.92 -16.91 15.79
N TRP A 255 -14.07 -15.72 15.22
CA TRP A 255 -14.83 -14.65 15.85
C TRP A 255 -15.33 -13.66 14.79
N SER A 256 -16.31 -12.86 15.18
CA SER A 256 -16.87 -11.77 14.41
C SER A 256 -17.19 -10.61 15.35
N THR A 257 -16.83 -9.39 14.97
CA THR A 257 -17.06 -8.18 15.77
C THR A 257 -17.39 -6.99 14.89
N THR A 258 -17.97 -5.95 15.48
CA THR A 258 -18.25 -4.68 14.77
C THR A 258 -17.28 -3.64 15.30
N PRO A 259 -16.33 -3.13 14.48
CA PRO A 259 -15.45 -2.04 14.87
C PRO A 259 -16.25 -0.76 15.18
N SER A 260 -15.65 0.19 15.89
CA SER A 260 -16.28 1.49 16.17
C SER A 260 -16.17 2.45 14.98
N VAL A 261 -15.25 2.18 14.06
CA VAL A 261 -14.97 3.02 12.88
C VAL A 261 -15.60 2.42 11.62
N THR A 262 -16.09 3.28 10.74
CA THR A 262 -16.34 2.87 9.34
C THR A 262 -15.02 2.92 8.61
N ALA A 263 -14.46 1.75 8.27
CA ALA A 263 -13.13 1.65 7.70
C ALA A 263 -13.03 2.33 6.32
N THR A 264 -11.96 3.08 6.09
CA THR A 264 -11.51 3.55 4.76
C THR A 264 -10.43 2.63 4.21
N SER A 265 -9.58 2.14 5.09
CA SER A 265 -8.46 1.24 4.80
C SER A 265 -8.22 0.33 6.00
N TRP A 266 -7.50 -0.76 5.78
CA TRP A 266 -7.10 -1.65 6.86
C TRP A 266 -5.85 -2.45 6.52
N THR A 267 -5.16 -2.92 7.55
CA THR A 267 -3.98 -3.78 7.42
C THR A 267 -3.88 -4.76 8.58
N ALA A 268 -3.12 -5.83 8.39
CA ALA A 268 -2.73 -6.75 9.45
C ALA A 268 -1.27 -6.49 9.83
N ALA A 269 -0.93 -6.65 11.10
CA ALA A 269 0.42 -6.45 11.59
C ALA A 269 0.75 -7.42 12.71
N SER A 270 2.01 -7.84 12.77
CA SER A 270 2.53 -8.62 13.90
C SER A 270 3.15 -7.71 14.94
N THR A 271 2.82 -7.95 16.21
CA THR A 271 3.40 -7.24 17.35
C THR A 271 3.96 -8.23 18.36
N ARG A 272 4.80 -7.75 19.28
CA ARG A 272 5.30 -8.59 20.38
C ARG A 272 4.21 -9.14 21.34
N ARG A 273 2.95 -8.70 21.17
CA ARG A 273 1.78 -9.22 21.93
C ARG A 273 0.89 -10.12 21.09
N GLY A 274 1.28 -10.39 19.86
CA GLY A 274 0.50 -11.12 18.87
C GLY A 274 0.02 -10.21 17.72
N PRO A 275 -0.57 -10.81 16.68
CA PRO A 275 -1.04 -10.10 15.51
C PRO A 275 -2.25 -9.22 15.83
N VAL A 276 -2.40 -8.16 15.05
CA VAL A 276 -3.49 -7.17 15.15
C VAL A 276 -4.06 -6.85 13.78
N LEU A 277 -5.31 -6.38 13.79
CA LEU A 277 -5.95 -5.74 12.65
C LEU A 277 -6.06 -4.25 12.95
N VAL A 278 -5.63 -3.42 12.00
CA VAL A 278 -5.60 -1.95 12.13
C VAL A 278 -6.53 -1.35 11.09
N PHE A 279 -7.41 -0.46 11.51
CA PHE A 279 -8.42 0.18 10.67
C PHE A 279 -8.22 1.69 10.68
N GLY A 280 -8.24 2.29 9.48
CA GLY A 280 -8.41 3.72 9.30
C GLY A 280 -9.89 4.04 9.13
N GLY A 281 -10.40 5.00 9.88
CA GLY A 281 -11.81 5.35 9.87
C GLY A 281 -12.15 6.64 9.13
N THR A 282 -13.38 6.72 8.59
CA THR A 282 -13.92 7.94 7.99
C THR A 282 -14.04 9.08 9.00
N ASN A 283 -13.99 8.78 10.29
CA ASN A 283 -14.06 9.74 11.40
C ASN A 283 -12.68 10.26 11.86
N GLY A 284 -11.59 9.86 11.16
CA GLY A 284 -10.22 10.26 11.52
C GLY A 284 -9.61 9.49 12.68
N ASN A 285 -10.20 8.36 13.05
CA ASN A 285 -9.68 7.50 14.09
C ASN A 285 -8.95 6.30 13.47
N VAL A 286 -7.88 5.86 14.13
CA VAL A 286 -7.27 4.54 13.96
C VAL A 286 -7.78 3.65 15.07
N GLU A 287 -8.37 2.51 14.71
CA GLU A 287 -8.80 1.47 15.63
C GLU A 287 -7.96 0.22 15.42
N THR A 288 -7.54 -0.40 16.52
CA THR A 288 -6.73 -1.63 16.47
C THR A 288 -7.41 -2.72 17.28
N LEU A 289 -7.63 -3.88 16.64
CA LEU A 289 -8.21 -5.07 17.25
C LEU A 289 -7.15 -6.14 17.45
N GLU A 290 -7.26 -6.91 18.55
CA GLU A 290 -6.49 -8.14 18.73
C GLU A 290 -6.97 -9.19 17.71
N ALA A 291 -6.08 -9.75 16.91
CA ALA A 291 -6.45 -10.80 15.97
C ALA A 291 -6.83 -12.12 16.66
N ALA A 292 -6.42 -12.30 17.90
CA ALA A 292 -6.72 -13.51 18.66
C ALA A 292 -8.23 -13.70 18.93
N ASP A 293 -8.95 -12.62 19.23
CA ASP A 293 -10.34 -12.67 19.70
C ASP A 293 -11.22 -11.50 19.27
N GLY A 294 -10.69 -10.57 18.44
CA GLY A 294 -11.42 -9.41 17.93
C GLY A 294 -11.67 -8.31 18.97
N THR A 295 -11.02 -8.38 20.15
CA THR A 295 -11.19 -7.34 21.17
C THR A 295 -10.43 -6.07 20.81
N LEU A 296 -11.00 -4.92 21.20
CA LEU A 296 -10.36 -3.63 21.01
C LEU A 296 -9.07 -3.53 21.82
N ARG A 297 -7.94 -3.25 21.14
CA ARG A 297 -6.68 -2.93 21.80
C ARG A 297 -6.63 -1.45 22.18
N TYR A 298 -6.87 -0.57 21.20
CA TYR A 298 -6.97 0.88 21.38
C TYR A 298 -7.70 1.54 20.21
N GLU A 299 -8.13 2.78 20.44
CA GLU A 299 -8.60 3.71 19.42
C GLU A 299 -7.91 5.06 19.63
N VAL A 300 -7.38 5.67 18.58
CA VAL A 300 -6.71 6.96 18.60
C VAL A 300 -7.25 7.89 17.52
N GLY A 301 -7.64 9.11 17.90
CA GLY A 301 -8.11 10.15 16.97
C GLY A 301 -6.95 11.00 16.46
N LEU A 302 -6.76 11.03 15.14
CA LEU A 302 -5.72 11.83 14.48
C LEU A 302 -6.20 13.21 14.07
N GLN A 303 -7.52 13.48 14.19
CA GLN A 303 -8.17 14.76 13.88
C GLN A 303 -8.04 15.19 12.41
N ASP A 304 -7.95 14.23 11.52
CA ASP A 304 -7.90 14.42 10.08
C ASP A 304 -8.87 13.46 9.36
N LEU A 305 -9.37 13.83 8.17
CA LEU A 305 -10.43 13.09 7.48
C LEU A 305 -10.27 13.15 5.95
N PRO A 306 -10.34 12.03 5.23
CA PRO A 306 -10.26 10.65 5.70
C PRO A 306 -8.82 10.27 6.01
N ILE A 307 -8.60 9.14 6.68
CA ILE A 307 -7.27 8.59 6.91
C ILE A 307 -7.07 7.27 6.17
N GLU A 308 -5.84 7.04 5.71
CA GLU A 308 -5.42 5.81 5.05
C GLU A 308 -4.35 5.13 5.88
N VAL A 309 -4.65 3.93 6.34
CA VAL A 309 -3.69 3.06 7.03
C VAL A 309 -2.82 2.39 5.98
N GLY A 310 -1.52 2.55 6.13
CA GLY A 310 -0.51 1.97 5.26
C GLY A 310 0.24 0.81 5.90
N GLU A 311 1.50 0.68 5.51
CA GLU A 311 2.37 -0.39 5.98
C GLU A 311 2.88 -0.18 7.40
N THR A 312 3.48 -1.24 7.93
CA THR A 312 3.97 -1.28 9.31
C THR A 312 5.47 -1.54 9.34
N ASP A 313 6.18 -0.84 10.22
CA ASP A 313 7.59 -1.10 10.51
C ASP A 313 7.87 -0.98 12.01
N ALA A 314 8.70 -1.89 12.52
CA ALA A 314 9.23 -1.85 13.88
C ALA A 314 8.19 -1.64 15.00
N GLY A 315 7.00 -2.24 14.83
CA GLY A 315 5.90 -2.15 15.79
C GLY A 315 5.08 -0.86 15.70
N ARG A 316 5.14 -0.18 14.57
CA ARG A 316 4.37 1.02 14.24
C ARG A 316 3.57 0.82 12.98
N VAL A 317 2.46 1.53 12.87
CA VAL A 317 1.71 1.68 11.63
C VAL A 317 1.83 3.12 11.14
N HIS A 318 1.95 3.28 9.82
CA HIS A 318 2.02 4.59 9.19
C HIS A 318 0.67 4.95 8.59
N VAL A 319 0.24 6.19 8.79
CA VAL A 319 -1.12 6.63 8.44
C VAL A 319 -1.04 7.93 7.65
N GLY A 320 -1.65 7.96 6.49
CA GLY A 320 -1.84 9.15 5.67
C GLY A 320 -3.20 9.80 5.92
N GLY A 321 -3.24 11.12 5.87
CA GLY A 321 -4.47 11.92 5.95
C GLY A 321 -4.53 12.98 4.87
N VAL A 322 -5.14 14.12 5.17
CA VAL A 322 -5.18 15.29 4.28
C VAL A 322 -4.09 16.28 4.69
N GLY A 323 -2.94 16.19 4.04
CA GLY A 323 -1.78 17.05 4.28
C GLY A 323 -0.89 16.65 5.46
N ASP A 324 -1.16 15.54 6.12
CA ASP A 324 -0.38 15.05 7.25
C ASP A 324 -0.10 13.55 7.15
N VAL A 325 1.01 13.11 7.74
CA VAL A 325 1.39 11.69 7.91
C VAL A 325 1.74 11.46 9.38
N TRP A 326 1.30 10.33 9.92
CA TRP A 326 1.57 9.92 11.29
C TRP A 326 2.25 8.55 11.35
N SER A 327 2.98 8.36 12.44
CA SER A 327 3.41 7.04 12.88
C SER A 327 2.80 6.77 14.25
N VAL A 328 2.09 5.65 14.38
CA VAL A 328 1.35 5.26 15.57
C VAL A 328 1.90 3.95 16.10
N ASP A 329 2.21 3.88 17.40
CA ASP A 329 2.67 2.65 18.05
C ASP A 329 1.54 1.61 18.10
N LEU A 330 1.83 0.39 17.64
CA LEU A 330 0.85 -0.71 17.55
C LEU A 330 0.47 -1.32 18.90
N LEU A 331 1.18 -1.01 19.97
CA LEU A 331 0.91 -1.59 21.29
C LEU A 331 -0.10 -0.80 22.11
N ASP A 332 -0.08 0.53 22.01
CA ASP A 332 -0.86 1.42 22.85
C ASP A 332 -1.51 2.60 22.13
N GLY A 333 -1.24 2.77 20.84
CA GLY A 333 -1.82 3.84 20.02
C GLY A 333 -1.17 5.21 20.24
N GLU A 334 0.01 5.28 20.89
CA GLU A 334 0.73 6.55 21.02
C GLU A 334 1.15 7.06 19.63
N VAL A 335 0.84 8.34 19.33
CA VAL A 335 1.37 9.01 18.14
C VAL A 335 2.85 9.30 18.39
N VAL A 336 3.71 8.53 17.73
CA VAL A 336 5.16 8.63 17.88
C VAL A 336 5.70 9.89 17.24
N TRP A 337 5.21 10.20 16.04
CA TRP A 337 5.49 11.45 15.34
C TRP A 337 4.34 11.79 14.39
N LYS A 338 4.30 13.07 14.04
CA LYS A 338 3.44 13.63 13.01
C LYS A 338 4.29 14.51 12.11
N GLN A 339 4.22 14.27 10.80
CA GLN A 339 4.89 15.07 9.80
C GLN A 339 3.85 15.79 8.93
N GLN A 340 3.97 17.10 8.83
CA GLN A 340 3.17 17.87 7.91
C GLN A 340 3.74 17.70 6.50
N TYR A 341 2.87 17.21 5.61
CA TYR A 341 3.26 16.90 4.24
C TYR A 341 3.15 18.11 3.29
N GLY A 342 2.29 19.04 3.65
CA GLY A 342 2.00 20.26 2.89
C GLY A 342 0.80 20.09 1.94
N GLY A 343 0.01 21.17 1.80
CA GLY A 343 -1.21 21.17 1.00
C GLY A 343 -2.43 20.55 1.70
N GLU A 344 -3.56 20.60 1.03
CA GLU A 344 -4.84 20.00 1.47
C GLU A 344 -5.17 18.79 0.59
N THR A 345 -4.14 18.05 0.15
CA THR A 345 -4.27 16.91 -0.76
C THR A 345 -4.19 15.60 0.03
N ARG A 346 -5.09 14.67 -0.30
CA ARG A 346 -5.12 13.34 0.34
C ARG A 346 -3.81 12.60 0.07
N VAL A 347 -3.23 12.07 1.13
CA VAL A 347 -2.08 11.16 1.09
C VAL A 347 -2.60 9.74 0.91
N ASN A 348 -2.00 8.99 -0.01
CA ASN A 348 -2.26 7.56 -0.16
C ASN A 348 -1.77 6.80 1.09
N ALA A 349 -2.15 5.53 1.22
CA ALA A 349 -1.63 4.67 2.27
C ALA A 349 -0.09 4.69 2.24
N PRO A 350 0.61 5.13 3.32
CA PRO A 350 2.06 5.20 3.31
C PRO A 350 2.69 3.81 3.24
N GLY A 351 3.79 3.69 2.50
CA GLY A 351 4.58 2.46 2.41
C GLY A 351 5.90 2.55 3.18
N VAL A 352 6.62 1.43 3.25
CA VAL A 352 7.88 1.32 3.99
C VAL A 352 8.92 0.58 3.17
N ALA A 353 10.03 1.27 2.83
CA ALA A 353 11.18 0.68 2.13
C ALA A 353 12.46 1.46 2.43
N ASP A 354 13.62 0.87 2.23
CA ASP A 354 14.91 1.59 2.28
C ASP A 354 15.18 2.27 0.93
N VAL A 355 14.59 3.46 0.76
CA VAL A 355 14.74 4.25 -0.47
C VAL A 355 15.95 5.18 -0.46
N THR A 356 16.71 5.21 0.63
CA THR A 356 17.93 6.00 0.76
C THR A 356 19.23 5.18 0.75
N GLY A 357 19.11 3.86 0.76
CA GLY A 357 20.24 2.93 0.73
C GLY A 357 21.09 2.93 2.00
N ASP A 358 20.59 3.49 3.11
CA ASP A 358 21.30 3.52 4.39
C ASP A 358 21.10 2.25 5.25
N GLY A 359 20.32 1.29 4.77
CA GLY A 359 19.96 0.05 5.45
C GLY A 359 18.85 0.22 6.49
N THR A 360 18.19 1.39 6.51
CA THR A 360 17.09 1.68 7.44
C THR A 360 15.83 2.01 6.65
N PRO A 361 14.71 1.30 6.88
CA PRO A 361 13.48 1.62 6.17
C PRO A 361 12.99 3.04 6.44
N ASN A 362 12.54 3.69 5.37
CA ASN A 362 11.87 4.98 5.38
C ASN A 362 10.36 4.79 5.32
N THR A 363 9.60 5.66 5.98
CA THR A 363 8.18 5.80 5.70
C THR A 363 8.03 6.71 4.49
N VAL A 364 7.43 6.20 3.43
CA VAL A 364 7.23 6.95 2.18
C VAL A 364 5.76 7.29 2.03
N ALA A 365 5.49 8.56 1.79
CA ALA A 365 4.15 9.07 1.52
C ALA A 365 4.11 9.69 0.12
N VAL A 366 3.03 9.40 -0.61
CA VAL A 366 2.73 9.99 -1.90
C VAL A 366 1.31 10.54 -1.85
N ASN A 367 1.09 11.73 -2.38
CA ASN A 367 -0.24 12.29 -2.47
C ASN A 367 -0.75 12.32 -3.92
N ARG A 368 -2.04 12.60 -4.08
CA ARG A 368 -2.65 12.69 -5.41
C ARG A 368 -2.08 13.78 -6.31
N ALA A 369 -1.45 14.81 -5.74
CA ALA A 369 -0.79 15.86 -6.51
C ALA A 369 0.60 15.45 -7.02
N GLY A 370 1.04 14.23 -6.70
CA GLY A 370 2.33 13.71 -7.10
C GLY A 370 3.50 14.14 -6.20
N ASP A 371 3.22 14.81 -5.06
CA ASP A 371 4.31 15.08 -4.13
C ASP A 371 4.76 13.77 -3.45
N VAL A 372 6.05 13.63 -3.21
CA VAL A 372 6.69 12.48 -2.59
C VAL A 372 7.49 12.94 -1.36
N LEU A 373 7.35 12.21 -0.27
CA LEU A 373 8.08 12.47 0.98
C LEU A 373 8.54 11.14 1.59
N ALA A 374 9.84 10.93 1.69
CA ALA A 374 10.41 9.86 2.50
C ALA A 374 10.85 10.41 3.85
N MET A 375 10.55 9.70 4.92
CA MET A 375 10.81 10.09 6.30
C MET A 375 11.60 9.00 7.02
N ASN A 376 12.56 9.41 7.85
CA ASN A 376 13.24 8.48 8.73
C ASN A 376 12.34 8.03 9.90
N ARG A 377 12.84 7.11 10.73
CA ARG A 377 12.10 6.59 11.89
C ARG A 377 11.64 7.63 12.91
N ASN A 378 12.23 8.84 12.89
CA ASN A 378 11.83 9.92 13.79
C ASN A 378 10.79 10.86 13.17
N GLY A 379 10.43 10.63 11.90
CA GLY A 379 9.52 11.49 11.14
C GLY A 379 10.22 12.68 10.47
N ASP A 380 11.57 12.76 10.55
CA ASP A 380 12.30 13.80 9.83
C ASP A 380 12.33 13.47 8.33
N ALA A 381 12.17 14.50 7.50
CA ALA A 381 12.23 14.30 6.05
C ALA A 381 13.66 13.91 5.62
N ALA A 382 13.78 12.74 5.02
CA ALA A 382 15.01 12.26 4.40
C ALA A 382 15.09 12.68 2.93
N VAL A 383 13.98 12.58 2.20
CA VAL A 383 13.88 12.93 0.78
C VAL A 383 12.57 13.67 0.51
N ARG A 384 12.59 14.61 -0.42
CA ARG A 384 11.41 15.29 -0.95
C ARG A 384 11.46 15.33 -2.46
N GLY A 385 10.31 15.19 -3.10
CA GLY A 385 10.21 15.31 -4.55
C GLY A 385 8.78 15.52 -5.01
N SER A 386 8.62 15.60 -6.31
CA SER A 386 7.30 15.63 -6.93
C SER A 386 7.34 15.02 -8.32
N VAL A 387 6.26 14.37 -8.69
CA VAL A 387 6.02 13.90 -10.06
C VAL A 387 5.24 15.00 -10.79
N PRO A 388 5.90 15.74 -11.69
CA PRO A 388 5.26 16.90 -12.30
C PRO A 388 4.14 16.48 -13.25
N ASN A 389 3.02 17.22 -13.19
CA ASN A 389 1.86 17.06 -14.09
C ASN A 389 1.19 15.67 -14.05
N ALA A 390 1.30 14.97 -12.95
CA ALA A 390 0.65 13.69 -12.74
C ALA A 390 -0.38 13.78 -11.62
N VAL A 391 -1.51 13.10 -11.79
CA VAL A 391 -2.44 12.77 -10.71
C VAL A 391 -2.17 11.33 -10.33
N VAL A 392 -1.57 11.12 -9.15
CA VAL A 392 -1.19 9.78 -8.69
C VAL A 392 -2.39 9.04 -8.13
N TYR A 393 -2.71 7.89 -8.71
CA TYR A 393 -3.80 7.03 -8.27
C TYR A 393 -3.33 5.90 -7.37
N ALA A 394 -2.19 5.27 -7.67
CA ALA A 394 -1.65 4.16 -6.90
C ALA A 394 -0.18 4.39 -6.50
N GLY A 395 0.21 3.78 -5.41
CA GLY A 395 1.52 3.87 -4.79
C GLY A 395 1.49 4.59 -3.45
N PRO A 396 2.63 4.61 -2.73
CA PRO A 396 3.92 4.10 -3.18
C PRO A 396 3.96 2.57 -3.26
N LEU A 397 4.62 2.05 -4.28
CA LEU A 397 5.12 0.69 -4.38
C LEU A 397 6.65 0.78 -4.41
N PHE A 398 7.36 -0.32 -4.14
CA PHE A 398 8.81 -0.31 -4.03
C PHE A 398 9.44 -1.46 -4.78
N ALA A 399 10.53 -1.17 -5.45
CA ALA A 399 11.37 -2.16 -6.10
C ALA A 399 12.71 -1.55 -6.52
N ASP A 400 13.78 -2.32 -6.45
CA ASP A 400 15.05 -1.97 -7.11
C ASP A 400 14.90 -2.17 -8.62
N VAL A 401 14.60 -1.08 -9.33
CA VAL A 401 14.41 -1.08 -10.79
C VAL A 401 15.59 -0.46 -11.54
N THR A 402 16.58 0.04 -10.84
CA THR A 402 17.84 0.52 -11.41
C THR A 402 18.96 -0.50 -11.30
N GLY A 403 18.84 -1.48 -10.41
CA GLY A 403 19.79 -2.57 -10.19
C GLY A 403 20.97 -2.15 -9.31
N ASP A 404 20.80 -1.12 -8.49
CA ASP A 404 21.83 -0.63 -7.58
C ASP A 404 21.70 -1.16 -6.14
N GLY A 405 20.63 -1.91 -5.86
CA GLY A 405 20.35 -2.52 -4.57
C GLY A 405 19.55 -1.61 -3.63
N ILE A 406 19.02 -0.50 -4.11
CA ILE A 406 18.16 0.43 -3.39
C ILE A 406 16.77 0.40 -4.05
N ASP A 407 15.72 0.43 -3.24
CA ASP A 407 14.37 0.44 -3.78
C ASP A 407 13.99 1.84 -4.29
N GLU A 408 13.56 1.95 -5.55
CA GLU A 408 12.89 3.12 -6.07
C GLU A 408 11.44 3.18 -5.60
N ILE A 409 10.91 4.40 -5.53
CA ILE A 409 9.51 4.66 -5.25
C ILE A 409 8.74 4.61 -6.58
N LEU A 410 7.81 3.69 -6.69
CA LEU A 410 6.99 3.51 -7.88
C LEU A 410 5.61 4.10 -7.65
N VAL A 411 5.14 4.90 -8.61
CA VAL A 411 3.80 5.48 -8.62
C VAL A 411 3.13 5.25 -9.96
N ILE A 412 1.80 5.21 -9.96
CA ILE A 412 0.99 5.08 -11.16
C ILE A 412 0.05 6.26 -11.21
N ASP A 413 0.04 6.96 -12.35
CA ASP A 413 -0.82 8.10 -12.56
C ASP A 413 -2.14 7.75 -13.24
N GLU A 414 -2.96 8.79 -13.50
CA GLU A 414 -4.27 8.68 -14.15
C GLU A 414 -4.23 8.13 -15.58
N ASP A 415 -3.09 8.24 -16.27
CA ASP A 415 -2.87 7.70 -17.62
C ASP A 415 -2.29 6.27 -17.58
N GLY A 416 -2.22 5.64 -16.41
CA GLY A 416 -1.62 4.32 -16.19
C GLY A 416 -0.11 4.28 -16.43
N VAL A 417 0.56 5.43 -16.41
CA VAL A 417 2.02 5.50 -16.52
C VAL A 417 2.64 5.14 -15.19
N VAL A 418 3.49 4.12 -15.19
CA VAL A 418 4.36 3.80 -14.06
C VAL A 418 5.56 4.72 -14.10
N ARG A 419 5.85 5.39 -12.99
CA ARG A 419 7.07 6.18 -12.81
C ARG A 419 7.89 5.67 -11.66
N ALA A 420 9.18 5.49 -11.91
CA ALA A 420 10.16 5.17 -10.89
C ALA A 420 10.89 6.46 -10.45
N ILE A 421 10.98 6.64 -9.16
CA ILE A 421 11.52 7.83 -8.51
C ILE A 421 12.68 7.38 -7.65
N ASP A 422 13.88 7.87 -7.96
CA ASP A 422 15.09 7.72 -7.16
C ASP A 422 15.11 8.80 -6.06
N ALA A 423 15.54 8.44 -4.84
CA ALA A 423 15.41 9.24 -3.63
C ALA A 423 16.75 9.77 -3.08
#